data_eaca88d504974210a2d5f7bf0d7ea21a
#
_entry.id   eaca88d504974210a2d5f7bf0d7ea21a
#
_cell.length_a   1.000
_cell.length_b   1.000
_cell.length_c   1.000
_cell.angle_alpha   90.00
_cell.angle_beta   90.00
_cell.angle_gamma   90.00
#
_symmetry.space_group_name_H-M   'P 1'
#
loop_
_entity.id
_entity.type
_entity.pdbx_description
1 polymer ?
#
loop_
_entity_poly.entity_id
_entity_poly.type
_entity_poly.pdbx_seq_one_letter_code
_entity_poly.pdbx_strand_id
1 'polypeptide(L)'
;MLLLAEVAEVSGLDLVSIQDHPYQARHADAWTLLSVIAARSASLRVALNVANLPLRPPVVLAKSVATLDLVTGGRVDLGLGAGGFWDPIVAAGGTRLTPAQSVDALREGIEVIRGVWRPDGPSVRVKGEHHRVTGLHPGPAPAHTVEIWVGAYKPLMLRLTGRYADGWLPSMGYADPDALADMNVAIDTAARDADRDPAAVRRLYNVSGSFGRARGRGLSGTAEDWAEQLAALTLDQGMSTFILGTDDVDDVRRFGEEVAPRVRDLVDEGRRSGTATLLAPATPDVMMTSTPAPQGDSRLDVRPTPDDWTRLSDQAPWDESTRPTFPVPTSFHYSAQQQAAPQHLIDVHDALRSELARLRDIVEQVADGRSSVGSARSAINRMTLRQNNWTLGAYCEQYCRIVTGHHTLEDASMFPRLRRVEGAAPIVDRLQEEHEVIADLLDHLDRALVALVADEEAGTEQLQEVLDLVTDALLSHLSYEERELLHPLTQAGFQ
;
A
#
# COMPACT_ATOMS: atom_id res chain seq x y z
N MET A 1 -16.41 0.22 -11.31
CA MET A 1 -16.57 -0.84 -10.28
C MET A 1 -17.55 -1.93 -10.73
N LEU A 2 -18.83 -1.62 -11.11
CA LEU A 2 -19.76 -2.68 -11.55
C LEU A 2 -19.26 -3.41 -12.80
N LEU A 3 -18.71 -2.67 -13.78
CA LEU A 3 -18.09 -3.27 -14.97
C LEU A 3 -16.88 -4.16 -14.60
N LEU A 4 -16.05 -3.74 -13.65
CA LEU A 4 -14.91 -4.55 -13.19
C LEU A 4 -15.37 -5.87 -12.57
N ALA A 5 -16.46 -5.85 -11.79
CA ALA A 5 -17.03 -7.06 -11.20
C ALA A 5 -17.61 -7.99 -12.30
N GLU A 6 -18.30 -7.44 -13.30
CA GLU A 6 -18.80 -8.21 -14.44
C GLU A 6 -17.65 -8.87 -15.22
N VAL A 7 -16.57 -8.12 -15.48
CA VAL A 7 -15.38 -8.66 -16.16
C VAL A 7 -14.69 -9.71 -15.30
N ALA A 8 -14.55 -9.49 -13.99
CA ALA A 8 -13.97 -10.47 -13.08
C ALA A 8 -14.76 -11.80 -13.11
N GLU A 9 -16.09 -11.73 -13.09
CA GLU A 9 -16.95 -12.91 -13.15
C GLU A 9 -16.80 -13.67 -14.49
N VAL A 10 -16.87 -12.93 -15.60
CA VAL A 10 -16.77 -13.52 -16.95
C VAL A 10 -15.37 -14.10 -17.22
N SER A 11 -14.33 -13.49 -16.66
CA SER A 11 -12.94 -13.97 -16.77
C SER A 11 -12.60 -15.10 -15.79
N GLY A 12 -13.57 -15.60 -15.02
CA GLY A 12 -13.41 -16.77 -14.16
C GLY A 12 -12.66 -16.49 -12.84
N LEU A 13 -12.66 -15.25 -12.37
CA LEU A 13 -12.15 -14.93 -11.04
C LEU A 13 -13.18 -15.29 -9.95
N ASP A 14 -12.68 -15.64 -8.76
CA ASP A 14 -13.49 -16.17 -7.67
C ASP A 14 -14.06 -15.10 -6.75
N LEU A 15 -13.36 -13.96 -6.62
CA LEU A 15 -13.61 -12.97 -5.58
C LEU A 15 -13.42 -11.54 -6.11
N VAL A 16 -14.29 -10.63 -5.66
CA VAL A 16 -14.10 -9.17 -5.75
C VAL A 16 -14.04 -8.59 -4.35
N SER A 17 -13.07 -7.73 -4.10
CA SER A 17 -12.94 -7.02 -2.82
C SER A 17 -12.84 -5.51 -3.01
N ILE A 18 -13.28 -4.76 -1.99
CA ILE A 18 -13.28 -3.29 -2.00
C ILE A 18 -12.67 -2.77 -0.71
N GLN A 19 -11.81 -1.74 -0.83
CA GLN A 19 -11.26 -1.03 0.31
C GLN A 19 -12.34 -0.20 1.01
N ASP A 20 -12.35 -0.24 2.36
CA ASP A 20 -13.31 0.50 3.18
C ASP A 20 -12.66 1.76 3.77
N HIS A 21 -12.64 2.80 2.98
CA HIS A 21 -12.10 4.12 3.34
C HIS A 21 -13.22 5.19 3.26
N PRO A 22 -14.20 5.19 4.19
CA PRO A 22 -15.36 6.08 4.12
C PRO A 22 -15.01 7.58 4.27
N TYR A 23 -13.82 7.90 4.74
CA TYR A 23 -13.27 9.25 4.80
C TYR A 23 -12.71 9.75 3.46
N GLN A 24 -12.60 8.89 2.46
CA GLN A 24 -12.20 9.29 1.11
C GLN A 24 -13.42 9.81 0.36
N ALA A 25 -13.46 11.11 0.07
CA ALA A 25 -14.60 11.78 -0.54
C ALA A 25 -15.10 11.16 -1.87
N ARG A 26 -14.26 10.40 -2.54
CA ARG A 26 -14.54 9.77 -3.84
C ARG A 26 -14.90 8.31 -3.77
N HIS A 27 -14.69 7.67 -2.61
CA HIS A 27 -15.11 6.29 -2.44
C HIS A 27 -16.60 6.25 -2.14
N ALA A 28 -17.33 5.46 -2.91
CA ALA A 28 -18.65 5.03 -2.51
C ALA A 28 -18.55 4.22 -1.21
N ASP A 29 -19.62 4.17 -0.41
CA ASP A 29 -19.63 3.27 0.74
C ASP A 29 -19.40 1.84 0.27
N ALA A 30 -18.31 1.25 0.77
CA ALA A 30 -17.82 -0.04 0.29
C ALA A 30 -18.83 -1.15 0.54
N TRP A 31 -19.54 -1.13 1.68
CA TRP A 31 -20.54 -2.15 2.00
C TRP A 31 -21.75 -2.08 1.07
N THR A 32 -22.26 -0.88 0.81
CA THR A 32 -23.37 -0.67 -0.12
C THR A 32 -23.00 -1.13 -1.52
N LEU A 33 -21.80 -0.78 -1.99
CA LEU A 33 -21.34 -1.16 -3.32
C LEU A 33 -21.14 -2.69 -3.45
N LEU A 34 -20.54 -3.34 -2.44
CA LEU A 34 -20.42 -4.80 -2.40
C LEU A 34 -21.78 -5.50 -2.42
N SER A 35 -22.77 -4.94 -1.72
CA SER A 35 -24.14 -5.50 -1.71
C SER A 35 -24.76 -5.47 -3.12
N VAL A 36 -24.54 -4.39 -3.86
CA VAL A 36 -25.03 -4.28 -5.25
C VAL A 36 -24.29 -5.24 -6.18
N ILE A 37 -22.96 -5.36 -6.04
CA ILE A 37 -22.13 -6.30 -6.84
C ILE A 37 -22.61 -7.73 -6.56
N ALA A 38 -22.72 -8.11 -5.30
CA ALA A 38 -23.14 -9.46 -4.91
C ALA A 38 -24.55 -9.83 -5.39
N ALA A 39 -25.48 -8.85 -5.43
CA ALA A 39 -26.83 -9.03 -5.96
C ALA A 39 -26.86 -9.18 -7.50
N ARG A 40 -25.89 -8.61 -8.21
CA ARG A 40 -25.79 -8.65 -9.68
C ARG A 40 -24.95 -9.82 -10.19
N SER A 41 -24.10 -10.40 -9.36
CA SER A 41 -23.26 -11.54 -9.69
C SER A 41 -23.92 -12.84 -9.31
N ALA A 42 -23.71 -13.87 -10.11
CA ALA A 42 -24.21 -15.22 -9.84
C ALA A 42 -23.20 -16.07 -9.00
N SER A 43 -21.91 -15.85 -9.17
CA SER A 43 -20.85 -16.72 -8.63
C SER A 43 -19.81 -16.01 -7.77
N LEU A 44 -19.54 -14.73 -7.99
CA LEU A 44 -18.48 -14.02 -7.27
C LEU A 44 -18.72 -14.00 -5.77
N ARG A 45 -17.69 -14.34 -5.03
CA ARG A 45 -17.57 -13.97 -3.62
C ARG A 45 -17.24 -12.49 -3.49
N VAL A 46 -17.62 -11.91 -2.37
CA VAL A 46 -17.34 -10.50 -2.08
C VAL A 46 -16.74 -10.34 -0.69
N ALA A 47 -15.79 -9.41 -0.54
CA ALA A 47 -15.18 -9.10 0.75
C ALA A 47 -14.83 -7.61 0.89
N LEU A 48 -14.91 -7.07 2.11
CA LEU A 48 -14.20 -5.82 2.42
C LEU A 48 -12.70 -6.12 2.57
N ASN A 49 -11.86 -5.28 2.01
CA ASN A 49 -10.41 -5.45 2.01
C ASN A 49 -9.68 -4.17 2.48
N VAL A 50 -9.73 -3.82 3.74
CA VAL A 50 -10.41 -4.45 4.88
C VAL A 50 -11.45 -3.50 5.46
N ALA A 51 -12.47 -4.02 6.15
CA ALA A 51 -13.46 -3.20 6.87
C ALA A 51 -12.77 -2.31 7.92
N ASN A 52 -13.13 -1.03 7.94
CA ASN A 52 -12.58 -0.05 8.88
C ASN A 52 -13.32 -0.15 10.22
N LEU A 53 -12.87 -1.07 11.10
CA LEU A 53 -13.53 -1.33 12.39
C LEU A 53 -13.72 -0.05 13.25
N PRO A 54 -12.77 0.91 13.32
CA PRO A 54 -12.98 2.17 14.04
C PRO A 54 -14.20 2.99 13.60
N LEU A 55 -14.68 2.79 12.38
CA LEU A 55 -15.85 3.49 11.81
C LEU A 55 -17.06 2.58 11.59
N ARG A 56 -16.95 1.28 11.87
CA ARG A 56 -18.05 0.31 11.71
C ARG A 56 -18.29 -0.44 13.03
N PRO A 57 -19.36 -0.13 13.76
CA PRO A 57 -19.70 -0.84 15.00
C PRO A 57 -19.80 -2.36 14.77
N PRO A 58 -19.10 -3.20 15.54
CA PRO A 58 -18.94 -4.62 15.24
C PRO A 58 -20.27 -5.39 15.21
N VAL A 59 -21.26 -5.03 16.04
CA VAL A 59 -22.59 -5.64 16.00
C VAL A 59 -23.30 -5.37 14.66
N VAL A 60 -23.26 -4.11 14.19
CA VAL A 60 -23.90 -3.71 12.93
C VAL A 60 -23.17 -4.38 11.76
N LEU A 61 -21.83 -4.39 11.77
CA LEU A 61 -21.02 -5.06 10.76
C LEU A 61 -21.35 -6.56 10.70
N ALA A 62 -21.41 -7.25 11.85
CA ALA A 62 -21.75 -8.67 11.92
C ALA A 62 -23.14 -8.96 11.32
N LYS A 63 -24.13 -8.11 11.61
CA LYS A 63 -25.50 -8.22 11.04
C LYS A 63 -25.49 -8.01 9.53
N SER A 64 -24.77 -7.01 9.04
CA SER A 64 -24.66 -6.72 7.60
C SER A 64 -24.02 -7.89 6.86
N VAL A 65 -22.90 -8.41 7.37
CA VAL A 65 -22.20 -9.57 6.78
C VAL A 65 -23.13 -10.79 6.73
N ALA A 66 -23.74 -11.17 7.86
CA ALA A 66 -24.63 -12.34 7.91
C ALA A 66 -25.84 -12.18 6.99
N THR A 67 -26.41 -10.98 6.90
CA THR A 67 -27.55 -10.71 6.02
C THR A 67 -27.17 -10.86 4.56
N LEU A 68 -26.06 -10.23 4.14
CA LEU A 68 -25.61 -10.34 2.76
C LEU A 68 -25.23 -11.78 2.40
N ASP A 69 -24.59 -12.49 3.32
CA ASP A 69 -24.21 -13.87 3.13
C ASP A 69 -25.45 -14.80 2.94
N LEU A 70 -26.48 -14.60 3.75
CA LEU A 70 -27.77 -15.31 3.59
C LEU A 70 -28.43 -15.02 2.24
N VAL A 71 -28.49 -13.75 1.85
CA VAL A 71 -29.12 -13.34 0.58
C VAL A 71 -28.33 -13.84 -0.63
N THR A 72 -27.02 -13.98 -0.53
CA THR A 72 -26.16 -14.44 -1.61
C THR A 72 -25.88 -15.94 -1.60
N GLY A 73 -26.41 -16.68 -0.60
CA GLY A 73 -26.21 -18.12 -0.50
C GLY A 73 -24.76 -18.52 -0.14
N GLY A 74 -24.10 -17.74 0.72
CA GLY A 74 -22.78 -18.09 1.25
C GLY A 74 -21.59 -17.52 0.46
N ARG A 75 -21.71 -16.31 -0.09
CA ARG A 75 -20.65 -15.71 -0.93
C ARG A 75 -19.95 -14.50 -0.31
N VAL A 76 -19.96 -14.36 1.02
CA VAL A 76 -19.36 -13.20 1.71
C VAL A 76 -18.22 -13.65 2.61
N ASP A 77 -17.08 -12.96 2.53
CA ASP A 77 -15.98 -13.05 3.49
C ASP A 77 -15.72 -11.67 4.12
N LEU A 78 -15.04 -11.62 5.26
CA LEU A 78 -14.80 -10.39 6.00
C LEU A 78 -13.32 -10.13 6.22
N GLY A 79 -12.73 -9.25 5.42
CA GLY A 79 -11.48 -8.61 5.79
C GLY A 79 -11.72 -7.56 6.87
N LEU A 80 -10.94 -7.56 7.93
CA LEU A 80 -11.11 -6.69 9.08
C LEU A 80 -9.80 -5.98 9.45
N GLY A 81 -9.86 -4.66 9.62
CA GLY A 81 -8.71 -3.81 9.94
C GLY A 81 -8.85 -3.09 11.27
N ALA A 82 -7.74 -2.98 12.00
CA ALA A 82 -7.67 -2.27 13.29
C ALA A 82 -7.67 -0.73 13.17
N GLY A 83 -7.65 -0.21 11.94
CA GLY A 83 -7.38 1.19 11.64
C GLY A 83 -5.88 1.42 11.36
N GLY A 84 -5.58 2.38 10.49
CA GLY A 84 -4.21 2.75 10.10
C GLY A 84 -4.08 4.24 9.83
N PHE A 85 -5.04 4.79 9.13
CA PHE A 85 -5.07 6.21 8.77
C PHE A 85 -5.85 7.00 9.83
N TRP A 86 -5.20 7.30 10.98
CA TRP A 86 -5.89 7.81 12.15
C TRP A 86 -6.44 9.23 11.98
N ASP A 87 -5.75 10.14 11.26
CA ASP A 87 -6.23 11.49 11.06
C ASP A 87 -7.55 11.51 10.26
N PRO A 88 -7.65 10.85 9.09
CA PRO A 88 -8.92 10.69 8.40
C PRO A 88 -10.01 9.96 9.21
N ILE A 89 -9.64 8.93 9.98
CA ILE A 89 -10.58 8.22 10.85
C ILE A 89 -11.17 9.15 11.90
N VAL A 90 -10.34 9.98 12.54
CA VAL A 90 -10.79 10.98 13.52
C VAL A 90 -11.65 12.06 12.86
N ALA A 91 -11.25 12.55 11.68
CA ALA A 91 -12.05 13.50 10.92
C ALA A 91 -13.44 12.96 10.55
N ALA A 92 -13.56 11.64 10.36
CA ALA A 92 -14.83 10.95 10.13
C ALA A 92 -15.60 10.59 11.41
N GLY A 93 -15.16 11.06 12.59
CA GLY A 93 -15.82 10.84 13.88
C GLY A 93 -15.33 9.63 14.66
N GLY A 94 -14.30 8.92 14.19
CA GLY A 94 -13.67 7.83 14.93
C GLY A 94 -12.79 8.32 16.09
N THR A 95 -12.49 7.43 17.00
CA THR A 95 -11.59 7.71 18.14
C THR A 95 -10.18 7.22 17.82
N ARG A 96 -9.17 8.09 17.98
CA ARG A 96 -7.77 7.70 17.83
C ARG A 96 -7.37 6.71 18.92
N LEU A 97 -6.79 5.60 18.51
CA LEU A 97 -6.24 4.58 19.41
C LEU A 97 -4.72 4.49 19.24
N THR A 98 -4.04 4.13 20.31
CA THR A 98 -2.63 3.71 20.22
C THR A 98 -2.52 2.36 19.52
N PRO A 99 -1.33 1.97 19.02
CA PRO A 99 -1.15 0.66 18.39
C PRO A 99 -1.59 -0.53 19.26
N ALA A 100 -1.36 -0.50 20.57
CA ALA A 100 -1.81 -1.55 21.47
C ALA A 100 -3.33 -1.56 21.62
N GLN A 101 -3.94 -0.39 21.84
CA GLN A 101 -5.39 -0.25 21.94
C GLN A 101 -6.12 -0.68 20.66
N SER A 102 -5.57 -0.40 19.46
CA SER A 102 -6.19 -0.83 18.22
C SER A 102 -6.15 -2.35 18.03
N VAL A 103 -5.11 -3.02 18.52
CA VAL A 103 -5.04 -4.49 18.54
C VAL A 103 -6.10 -5.06 19.50
N ASP A 104 -6.24 -4.48 20.71
CA ASP A 104 -7.26 -4.91 21.68
C ASP A 104 -8.68 -4.66 21.16
N ALA A 105 -8.94 -3.50 20.56
CA ALA A 105 -10.22 -3.18 19.93
C ALA A 105 -10.56 -4.18 18.81
N LEU A 106 -9.58 -4.55 17.99
CA LEU A 106 -9.79 -5.55 16.94
C LEU A 106 -10.12 -6.93 17.52
N ARG A 107 -9.40 -7.37 18.56
CA ARG A 107 -9.69 -8.64 19.26
C ARG A 107 -11.12 -8.65 19.83
N GLU A 108 -11.51 -7.58 20.53
CA GLU A 108 -12.88 -7.44 21.05
C GLU A 108 -13.93 -7.40 19.95
N GLY A 109 -13.64 -6.72 18.83
CA GLY A 109 -14.50 -6.68 17.65
C GLY A 109 -14.73 -8.06 17.04
N ILE A 110 -13.68 -8.86 16.91
CA ILE A 110 -13.76 -10.27 16.42
C ILE A 110 -14.64 -11.09 17.38
N GLU A 111 -14.46 -10.93 18.70
CA GLU A 111 -15.28 -11.63 19.71
C GLU A 111 -16.76 -11.27 19.59
N VAL A 112 -17.08 -9.99 19.42
CA VAL A 112 -18.46 -9.52 19.21
C VAL A 112 -19.04 -10.10 17.92
N ILE A 113 -18.33 -10.02 16.80
CA ILE A 113 -18.78 -10.49 15.50
C ILE A 113 -19.08 -11.98 15.54
N ARG A 114 -18.16 -12.79 16.04
CA ARG A 114 -18.35 -14.23 16.19
C ARG A 114 -19.48 -14.59 17.16
N GLY A 115 -19.63 -13.81 18.22
CA GLY A 115 -20.74 -13.98 19.16
C GLY A 115 -22.10 -13.76 18.48
N VAL A 116 -22.23 -12.73 17.63
CA VAL A 116 -23.46 -12.45 16.87
C VAL A 116 -23.77 -13.56 15.88
N TRP A 117 -22.80 -14.19 15.25
CA TRP A 117 -22.99 -15.23 14.25
C TRP A 117 -23.35 -16.63 14.83
N ARG A 118 -23.44 -16.78 16.14
CA ARG A 118 -23.82 -18.05 16.81
C ARG A 118 -25.27 -18.01 17.29
N PRO A 119 -26.27 -18.32 16.45
CA PRO A 119 -27.68 -18.15 16.80
C PRO A 119 -28.12 -19.02 18.00
N ASP A 120 -27.52 -20.20 18.17
CA ASP A 120 -27.81 -21.12 19.27
C ASP A 120 -26.90 -20.87 20.50
N GLY A 121 -26.09 -19.82 20.44
CA GLY A 121 -25.20 -19.42 21.53
C GLY A 121 -25.91 -18.65 22.64
N PRO A 122 -25.25 -18.46 23.77
CA PRO A 122 -25.76 -17.57 24.84
C PRO A 122 -25.82 -16.13 24.34
N SER A 123 -26.57 -15.29 25.06
CA SER A 123 -26.59 -13.84 24.79
C SER A 123 -25.16 -13.28 24.75
N VAL A 124 -24.86 -12.51 23.72
CA VAL A 124 -23.54 -11.90 23.48
C VAL A 124 -23.23 -10.93 24.62
N ARG A 125 -22.13 -11.16 25.32
CA ARG A 125 -21.66 -10.31 26.40
C ARG A 125 -20.16 -10.11 26.26
N VAL A 126 -19.76 -8.92 25.85
CA VAL A 126 -18.35 -8.51 25.77
C VAL A 126 -18.16 -7.30 26.72
N LYS A 127 -17.26 -7.41 27.67
CA LYS A 127 -16.92 -6.37 28.65
C LYS A 127 -15.54 -5.78 28.31
N GLY A 128 -15.35 -5.39 27.06
CA GLY A 128 -14.11 -4.80 26.59
C GLY A 128 -13.98 -3.32 26.98
N GLU A 129 -12.79 -2.79 26.80
CA GLU A 129 -12.50 -1.36 26.95
C GLU A 129 -13.00 -0.56 25.73
N HIS A 130 -12.95 -1.17 24.55
CA HIS A 130 -13.29 -0.53 23.27
C HIS A 130 -14.67 -0.93 22.78
N HIS A 131 -15.07 -2.18 22.99
CA HIS A 131 -16.39 -2.68 22.60
C HIS A 131 -17.11 -3.31 23.79
N ARG A 132 -18.33 -2.81 24.05
CA ARG A 132 -19.16 -3.31 25.14
C ARG A 132 -20.52 -3.77 24.62
N VAL A 133 -20.85 -5.04 24.84
CA VAL A 133 -22.16 -5.64 24.52
C VAL A 133 -22.72 -6.31 25.77
N THR A 134 -23.97 -5.99 26.15
CA THR A 134 -24.52 -6.34 27.46
C THR A 134 -25.73 -7.27 27.39
N GLY A 135 -25.65 -8.32 26.58
CA GLY A 135 -26.72 -9.31 26.49
C GLY A 135 -27.57 -9.21 25.23
N LEU A 136 -26.93 -8.91 24.10
CA LEU A 136 -27.56 -8.96 22.79
C LEU A 136 -27.90 -10.40 22.42
N HIS A 137 -29.14 -10.65 21.96
CA HIS A 137 -29.48 -11.96 21.36
C HIS A 137 -28.72 -12.14 20.04
N PRO A 138 -28.00 -13.27 19.85
CA PRO A 138 -27.26 -13.56 18.64
C PRO A 138 -28.17 -13.83 17.44
N GLY A 139 -27.57 -13.94 16.26
CA GLY A 139 -28.25 -14.23 14.99
C GLY A 139 -28.62 -12.97 14.17
N PRO A 140 -29.01 -13.15 12.87
CA PRO A 140 -28.99 -14.46 12.20
C PRO A 140 -27.56 -14.99 12.04
N ALA A 141 -27.42 -16.31 11.90
CA ALA A 141 -26.16 -16.91 11.43
C ALA A 141 -25.99 -16.63 9.94
N PRO A 142 -24.75 -16.46 9.45
CA PRO A 142 -24.47 -16.51 8.02
C PRO A 142 -24.86 -17.86 7.41
N ALA A 143 -25.02 -17.94 6.08
CA ALA A 143 -25.33 -19.16 5.35
C ALA A 143 -24.17 -20.17 5.34
N HIS A 144 -22.93 -19.67 5.49
CA HIS A 144 -21.74 -20.49 5.61
C HIS A 144 -20.84 -19.98 6.75
N THR A 145 -19.75 -20.66 7.03
CA THR A 145 -18.74 -20.18 7.97
C THR A 145 -17.95 -19.04 7.33
N VAL A 146 -18.32 -17.79 7.65
CA VAL A 146 -17.62 -16.60 7.17
C VAL A 146 -16.25 -16.52 7.81
N GLU A 147 -15.21 -16.47 6.99
CA GLU A 147 -13.83 -16.26 7.44
C GLU A 147 -13.60 -14.78 7.80
N ILE A 148 -12.88 -14.54 8.89
CA ILE A 148 -12.37 -13.22 9.26
C ILE A 148 -10.89 -13.14 8.89
N TRP A 149 -10.58 -12.31 7.88
CA TRP A 149 -9.21 -12.06 7.43
C TRP A 149 -8.67 -10.77 8.03
N VAL A 150 -7.41 -10.75 8.44
CA VAL A 150 -6.80 -9.58 9.10
C VAL A 150 -5.61 -9.09 8.28
N GLY A 151 -5.63 -7.77 7.96
CA GLY A 151 -4.46 -7.06 7.44
C GLY A 151 -3.45 -6.82 8.56
N ALA A 152 -2.29 -7.48 8.51
CA ALA A 152 -1.31 -7.45 9.58
C ALA A 152 0.13 -7.38 9.05
N TYR A 153 0.96 -6.50 9.66
CA TYR A 153 2.35 -6.29 9.28
C TYR A 153 3.30 -6.25 10.49
N LYS A 154 2.81 -5.83 11.66
CA LYS A 154 3.62 -5.64 12.85
C LYS A 154 3.43 -6.79 13.85
N PRO A 155 4.42 -7.08 14.71
CA PRO A 155 4.43 -8.28 15.57
C PRO A 155 3.16 -8.48 16.41
N LEU A 156 2.55 -7.42 16.94
CA LEU A 156 1.31 -7.52 17.74
C LEU A 156 0.14 -7.98 16.88
N MET A 157 0.01 -7.42 15.66
CA MET A 157 -1.05 -7.79 14.72
C MET A 157 -0.85 -9.21 14.16
N LEU A 158 0.38 -9.62 13.85
CA LEU A 158 0.69 -10.98 13.41
C LEU A 158 0.33 -12.00 14.48
N ARG A 159 0.66 -11.72 15.76
CA ARG A 159 0.25 -12.57 16.90
C ARG A 159 -1.27 -12.63 17.05
N LEU A 160 -1.97 -11.51 16.90
CA LEU A 160 -3.44 -11.50 16.94
C LEU A 160 -4.00 -12.36 15.81
N THR A 161 -3.44 -12.22 14.58
CA THR A 161 -3.86 -13.00 13.41
C THR A 161 -3.75 -14.51 13.68
N GLY A 162 -2.60 -15.00 14.12
CA GLY A 162 -2.42 -16.41 14.46
C GLY A 162 -3.41 -16.93 15.51
N ARG A 163 -3.71 -16.11 16.52
CA ARG A 163 -4.58 -16.50 17.64
C ARG A 163 -6.06 -16.43 17.32
N TYR A 164 -6.50 -15.46 16.51
CA TYR A 164 -7.92 -15.13 16.40
C TYR A 164 -8.46 -15.06 14.97
N ALA A 165 -7.64 -14.84 13.94
CA ALA A 165 -8.15 -14.70 12.58
C ALA A 165 -8.24 -16.06 11.84
N ASP A 166 -9.06 -16.10 10.80
CA ASP A 166 -9.16 -17.26 9.90
C ASP A 166 -8.31 -17.05 8.64
N GLY A 167 -7.84 -15.81 8.40
CA GLY A 167 -6.92 -15.51 7.31
C GLY A 167 -6.01 -14.33 7.62
N TRP A 168 -4.86 -14.33 6.96
CA TRP A 168 -3.88 -13.26 6.95
C TRP A 168 -3.87 -12.61 5.57
N LEU A 169 -4.09 -11.30 5.50
CA LEU A 169 -4.27 -10.53 4.26
C LEU A 169 -3.31 -9.34 4.19
N PRO A 170 -2.02 -9.55 3.96
CA PRO A 170 -1.06 -8.48 3.70
C PRO A 170 -1.18 -7.93 2.28
N SER A 171 -0.54 -6.77 2.05
CA SER A 171 -0.44 -6.15 0.73
C SER A 171 1.04 -6.00 0.33
N MET A 172 1.35 -6.27 -0.92
CA MET A 172 2.70 -6.28 -1.48
C MET A 172 3.46 -4.95 -1.26
N GLY A 173 2.76 -3.81 -1.21
CA GLY A 173 3.39 -2.52 -0.90
C GLY A 173 3.82 -2.32 0.56
N TYR A 174 3.40 -3.20 1.49
CA TYR A 174 3.73 -3.13 2.92
C TYR A 174 4.44 -4.38 3.45
N ALA A 175 4.36 -5.48 2.74
CA ALA A 175 5.04 -6.73 3.00
C ALA A 175 5.54 -7.28 1.67
N ASP A 176 6.80 -7.03 1.35
CA ASP A 176 7.42 -7.59 0.15
C ASP A 176 7.49 -9.13 0.24
N PRO A 177 7.55 -9.85 -0.89
CA PRO A 177 7.62 -11.31 -0.92
C PRO A 177 8.67 -11.92 0.02
N ASP A 178 9.83 -11.30 0.11
CA ASP A 178 10.94 -11.77 0.96
C ASP A 178 10.63 -11.69 2.47
N ALA A 179 9.74 -10.78 2.88
CA ALA A 179 9.35 -10.63 4.28
C ALA A 179 8.26 -11.62 4.72
N LEU A 180 7.59 -12.29 3.79
CA LEU A 180 6.45 -13.16 4.08
C LEU A 180 6.85 -14.38 4.93
N ALA A 181 8.04 -14.93 4.74
CA ALA A 181 8.53 -16.08 5.50
C ALA A 181 8.57 -15.81 7.01
N ASP A 182 9.19 -14.70 7.42
CA ASP A 182 9.30 -14.33 8.83
C ASP A 182 7.94 -13.99 9.44
N MET A 183 7.08 -13.33 8.67
CA MET A 183 5.69 -13.03 9.10
C MET A 183 4.87 -14.31 9.25
N ASN A 184 5.02 -15.29 8.37
CA ASN A 184 4.41 -16.60 8.48
C ASN A 184 4.84 -17.32 9.76
N VAL A 185 6.15 -17.34 10.06
CA VAL A 185 6.68 -17.92 11.30
C VAL A 185 6.06 -17.29 12.54
N ALA A 186 5.89 -15.97 12.57
CA ALA A 186 5.27 -15.26 13.68
C ALA A 186 3.78 -15.63 13.86
N ILE A 187 3.03 -15.76 12.76
CA ILE A 187 1.62 -16.19 12.78
C ILE A 187 1.50 -17.63 13.22
N ASP A 188 2.31 -18.53 12.66
CA ASP A 188 2.30 -19.96 12.97
C ASP A 188 2.64 -20.21 14.44
N THR A 189 3.63 -19.51 14.98
CA THR A 189 4.00 -19.60 16.39
C THR A 189 2.85 -19.15 17.27
N ALA A 190 2.21 -18.02 16.94
CA ALA A 190 1.08 -17.53 17.70
C ALA A 190 -0.18 -18.41 17.61
N ALA A 191 -0.37 -19.10 16.48
CA ALA A 191 -1.44 -20.10 16.35
C ALA A 191 -1.19 -21.30 17.26
N ARG A 192 0.03 -21.88 17.24
CA ARG A 192 0.42 -23.00 18.11
C ARG A 192 0.32 -22.64 19.60
N ASP A 193 0.76 -21.41 19.97
CA ASP A 193 0.64 -20.90 21.36
C ASP A 193 -0.81 -20.76 21.83
N ALA A 194 -1.76 -20.77 20.91
CA ALA A 194 -3.20 -20.69 21.16
C ALA A 194 -3.91 -22.03 20.91
N ASP A 195 -3.17 -23.15 20.84
CA ASP A 195 -3.67 -24.48 20.55
C ASP A 195 -4.47 -24.56 19.23
N ARG A 196 -4.05 -23.74 18.22
CA ARG A 196 -4.64 -23.74 16.88
C ARG A 196 -3.68 -24.33 15.87
N ASP A 197 -4.23 -25.03 14.88
CA ASP A 197 -3.46 -25.46 13.72
C ASP A 197 -3.08 -24.22 12.87
N PRO A 198 -1.78 -23.97 12.61
CA PRO A 198 -1.34 -22.90 11.70
C PRO A 198 -1.95 -22.99 10.30
N ALA A 199 -2.22 -24.19 9.80
CA ALA A 199 -2.84 -24.44 8.51
C ALA A 199 -4.31 -23.95 8.44
N ALA A 200 -4.96 -23.75 9.60
CA ALA A 200 -6.30 -23.18 9.67
C ALA A 200 -6.32 -21.64 9.42
N VAL A 201 -5.15 -20.99 9.34
CA VAL A 201 -5.05 -19.60 8.98
C VAL A 201 -4.71 -19.48 7.49
N ARG A 202 -5.68 -19.12 6.67
CA ARG A 202 -5.49 -18.93 5.22
C ARG A 202 -4.46 -17.83 4.93
N ARG A 203 -3.64 -18.01 3.94
CA ARG A 203 -2.65 -17.03 3.47
C ARG A 203 -3.17 -16.36 2.21
N LEU A 204 -3.58 -15.11 2.33
CA LEU A 204 -4.03 -14.26 1.22
C LEU A 204 -2.96 -13.21 0.93
N TYR A 205 -2.94 -12.66 -0.27
CA TYR A 205 -1.99 -11.60 -0.61
C TYR A 205 -2.58 -10.63 -1.62
N ASN A 206 -2.64 -9.35 -1.24
CA ASN A 206 -2.95 -8.29 -2.17
C ASN A 206 -1.71 -8.04 -3.04
N VAL A 207 -1.84 -8.28 -4.32
CA VAL A 207 -0.76 -8.14 -5.29
C VAL A 207 -1.03 -6.96 -6.22
N SER A 208 0.03 -6.34 -6.69
CA SER A 208 -0.01 -5.27 -7.68
C SER A 208 1.13 -5.47 -8.68
N GLY A 209 1.04 -4.84 -9.83
CA GLY A 209 2.07 -4.94 -10.85
C GLY A 209 1.66 -4.31 -12.15
N SER A 210 2.47 -4.51 -13.19
CA SER A 210 2.16 -4.10 -14.55
C SER A 210 2.64 -5.16 -15.54
N PHE A 211 1.79 -5.50 -16.49
CA PHE A 211 2.18 -6.38 -17.59
C PHE A 211 3.19 -5.69 -18.51
N GLY A 212 4.25 -6.41 -18.90
CA GLY A 212 5.34 -5.90 -19.74
C GLY A 212 6.61 -5.61 -18.95
N ARG A 213 7.33 -4.54 -19.25
CA ARG A 213 8.58 -4.19 -18.57
C ARG A 213 8.31 -3.77 -17.11
N ALA A 214 9.15 -4.23 -16.22
CA ALA A 214 9.11 -3.86 -14.81
C ALA A 214 9.14 -2.33 -14.65
N ARG A 215 8.13 -1.80 -13.99
CA ARG A 215 8.08 -0.41 -13.52
C ARG A 215 7.68 -0.44 -12.05
N GLY A 216 8.65 -0.27 -11.16
CA GLY A 216 8.41 -0.22 -9.73
C GLY A 216 8.40 -1.59 -9.03
N ARG A 217 7.97 -1.59 -7.76
CA ARG A 217 7.78 -2.81 -6.94
C ARG A 217 6.47 -3.49 -7.34
N GLY A 218 6.50 -4.79 -7.51
CA GLY A 218 5.31 -5.58 -7.82
C GLY A 218 5.60 -6.63 -8.89
N LEU A 219 4.54 -7.33 -9.30
CA LEU A 219 4.62 -8.32 -10.38
C LEU A 219 4.93 -7.63 -11.70
N SER A 220 5.79 -8.23 -12.50
CA SER A 220 6.23 -7.67 -13.77
C SER A 220 6.46 -8.76 -14.81
N GLY A 221 6.45 -8.38 -16.08
CA GLY A 221 6.63 -9.30 -17.18
C GLY A 221 5.34 -9.68 -17.88
N THR A 222 5.35 -10.81 -18.57
CA THR A 222 4.21 -11.38 -19.26
C THR A 222 3.22 -12.02 -18.29
N ALA A 223 2.06 -12.49 -18.76
CA ALA A 223 1.13 -13.27 -17.94
C ALA A 223 1.77 -14.58 -17.42
N GLU A 224 2.66 -15.20 -18.19
CA GLU A 224 3.42 -16.38 -17.77
C GLU A 224 4.40 -16.04 -16.64
N ASP A 225 5.15 -14.93 -16.76
CA ASP A 225 6.06 -14.48 -15.70
C ASP A 225 5.29 -14.18 -14.39
N TRP A 226 4.10 -13.60 -14.49
CA TRP A 226 3.24 -13.38 -13.32
C TRP A 226 2.78 -14.70 -12.71
N ALA A 227 2.38 -15.66 -13.54
CA ALA A 227 1.93 -16.97 -13.09
C ALA A 227 3.06 -17.73 -12.37
N GLU A 228 4.28 -17.68 -12.88
CA GLU A 228 5.45 -18.29 -12.25
C GLU A 228 5.75 -17.64 -10.88
N GLN A 229 5.75 -16.28 -10.80
CA GLN A 229 5.97 -15.56 -9.55
C GLN A 229 4.91 -15.92 -8.49
N LEU A 230 3.63 -15.97 -8.87
CA LEU A 230 2.54 -16.30 -7.94
C LEU A 230 2.55 -17.79 -7.55
N ALA A 231 2.88 -18.69 -8.47
CA ALA A 231 3.03 -20.10 -8.17
C ALA A 231 4.17 -20.35 -7.18
N ALA A 232 5.31 -19.67 -7.34
CA ALA A 232 6.40 -19.71 -6.38
C ALA A 232 5.96 -19.26 -4.98
N LEU A 233 5.21 -18.15 -4.87
CA LEU A 233 4.67 -17.69 -3.58
C LEU A 233 3.71 -18.70 -2.95
N THR A 234 2.98 -19.46 -3.76
CA THR A 234 2.11 -20.52 -3.26
C THR A 234 2.93 -21.71 -2.74
N LEU A 235 3.91 -22.16 -3.51
CA LEU A 235 4.70 -23.34 -3.18
C LEU A 235 5.68 -23.08 -2.02
N ASP A 236 6.31 -21.91 -2.00
CA ASP A 236 7.36 -21.61 -1.03
C ASP A 236 6.82 -20.95 0.25
N GLN A 237 5.78 -20.11 0.14
CA GLN A 237 5.25 -19.30 1.24
C GLN A 237 3.83 -19.68 1.67
N GLY A 238 3.19 -20.64 0.98
CA GLY A 238 1.84 -21.09 1.29
C GLY A 238 0.73 -20.08 0.95
N MET A 239 1.01 -19.06 0.13
CA MET A 239 -0.02 -18.14 -0.31
C MET A 239 -1.05 -18.87 -1.17
N SER A 240 -2.34 -18.75 -0.84
CA SER A 240 -3.41 -19.53 -1.47
C SER A 240 -4.47 -18.70 -2.15
N THR A 241 -4.47 -17.39 -1.94
CA THR A 241 -5.43 -16.46 -2.53
C THR A 241 -4.73 -15.17 -2.89
N PHE A 242 -4.74 -14.81 -4.17
CA PHE A 242 -4.16 -13.57 -4.68
C PHE A 242 -5.26 -12.59 -5.08
N ILE A 243 -5.18 -11.35 -4.60
CA ILE A 243 -6.14 -10.29 -4.89
C ILE A 243 -5.40 -9.19 -5.66
N LEU A 244 -5.74 -9.05 -6.93
CA LEU A 244 -5.12 -8.03 -7.79
C LEU A 244 -5.67 -6.64 -7.46
N GLY A 245 -4.78 -5.72 -7.08
CA GLY A 245 -5.10 -4.30 -6.88
C GLY A 245 -5.02 -3.55 -8.21
N THR A 246 -6.13 -3.50 -8.95
CA THR A 246 -6.25 -2.74 -10.19
C THR A 246 -7.67 -2.23 -10.40
N ASP A 247 -7.81 -1.11 -11.12
CA ASP A 247 -9.08 -0.60 -11.65
C ASP A 247 -9.11 -0.70 -13.20
N ASP A 248 -8.12 -1.35 -13.81
CA ASP A 248 -8.03 -1.55 -15.25
C ASP A 248 -8.76 -2.82 -15.67
N VAL A 249 -9.71 -2.68 -16.59
CA VAL A 249 -10.56 -3.77 -17.09
C VAL A 249 -9.74 -4.83 -17.84
N ASP A 250 -8.72 -4.40 -18.57
CA ASP A 250 -7.88 -5.32 -19.37
C ASP A 250 -6.92 -6.11 -18.47
N ASP A 251 -6.42 -5.49 -17.38
CA ASP A 251 -5.63 -6.18 -16.37
C ASP A 251 -6.47 -7.23 -15.64
N VAL A 252 -7.72 -6.90 -15.25
CA VAL A 252 -8.65 -7.87 -14.63
C VAL A 252 -8.91 -9.05 -15.56
N ARG A 253 -9.21 -8.77 -16.83
CA ARG A 253 -9.45 -9.80 -17.83
C ARG A 253 -8.23 -10.71 -17.99
N ARG A 254 -7.06 -10.12 -18.24
CA ARG A 254 -5.81 -10.87 -18.41
C ARG A 254 -5.44 -11.69 -17.19
N PHE A 255 -5.63 -11.13 -16.00
CA PHE A 255 -5.39 -11.87 -14.75
C PHE A 255 -6.30 -13.08 -14.63
N GLY A 256 -7.59 -12.95 -15.00
CA GLY A 256 -8.55 -14.05 -14.95
C GLY A 256 -8.34 -15.12 -16.03
N GLU A 257 -8.12 -14.67 -17.28
CA GLU A 257 -8.08 -15.58 -18.43
C GLU A 257 -6.70 -16.22 -18.65
N GLU A 258 -5.60 -15.50 -18.35
CA GLU A 258 -4.25 -15.97 -18.64
C GLU A 258 -3.47 -16.36 -17.36
N VAL A 259 -3.48 -15.51 -16.32
CA VAL A 259 -2.64 -15.73 -15.14
C VAL A 259 -3.22 -16.77 -14.19
N ALA A 260 -4.47 -16.60 -13.75
CA ALA A 260 -5.05 -17.44 -12.70
C ALA A 260 -5.12 -18.94 -13.08
N PRO A 261 -5.51 -19.33 -14.31
CA PRO A 261 -5.46 -20.73 -14.72
C PRO A 261 -4.02 -21.28 -14.71
N ARG A 262 -3.07 -20.52 -15.21
CA ARG A 262 -1.68 -20.93 -15.29
C ARG A 262 -1.03 -21.09 -13.91
N VAL A 263 -1.36 -20.21 -12.94
CA VAL A 263 -0.93 -20.39 -11.54
C VAL A 263 -1.42 -21.74 -10.99
N ARG A 264 -2.70 -22.07 -11.20
CA ARG A 264 -3.26 -23.34 -10.74
C ARG A 264 -2.52 -24.54 -11.34
N ASP A 265 -2.26 -24.50 -12.66
CA ASP A 265 -1.51 -25.57 -13.35
C ASP A 265 -0.08 -25.72 -12.78
N LEU A 266 0.66 -24.63 -12.65
CA LEU A 266 2.03 -24.63 -12.11
C LEU A 266 2.08 -25.14 -10.66
N VAL A 267 1.14 -24.75 -9.82
CA VAL A 267 1.05 -25.23 -8.44
C VAL A 267 0.75 -26.73 -8.40
N ASP A 268 -0.16 -27.21 -9.24
CA ASP A 268 -0.49 -28.62 -9.32
C ASP A 268 0.68 -29.46 -9.87
N GLU A 269 1.44 -28.94 -10.82
CA GLU A 269 2.68 -29.53 -11.33
C GLU A 269 3.77 -29.59 -10.24
N GLY A 270 3.97 -28.46 -9.52
CA GLY A 270 4.94 -28.38 -8.44
C GLY A 270 4.64 -29.35 -7.30
N ARG A 271 3.37 -29.48 -6.92
CA ARG A 271 2.93 -30.45 -5.89
C ARG A 271 3.11 -31.88 -6.32
N ARG A 272 2.83 -32.21 -7.58
CA ARG A 272 3.03 -33.58 -8.14
C ARG A 272 4.49 -33.96 -8.27
N SER A 273 5.36 -33.03 -8.62
CA SER A 273 6.80 -33.27 -8.76
C SER A 273 7.56 -33.36 -7.44
N GLY A 274 6.91 -33.17 -6.31
CA GLY A 274 7.53 -33.21 -4.99
C GLY A 274 8.46 -32.00 -4.68
N THR A 275 8.39 -30.95 -5.47
CA THR A 275 9.17 -29.72 -5.30
C THR A 275 8.57 -28.81 -4.21
N ALA A 276 7.42 -29.16 -3.62
CA ALA A 276 6.88 -28.48 -2.47
C ALA A 276 7.72 -28.84 -1.24
N THR A 277 8.60 -27.98 -0.85
CA THR A 277 9.27 -28.04 0.46
C THR A 277 8.19 -27.75 1.50
N LEU A 278 7.53 -28.80 2.00
CA LEU A 278 6.78 -28.71 3.24
C LEU A 278 7.78 -28.30 4.32
N LEU A 279 7.62 -27.12 4.88
CA LEU A 279 8.34 -26.67 6.06
C LEU A 279 8.03 -27.64 7.22
N ALA A 280 8.84 -28.68 7.33
CA ALA A 280 8.94 -29.45 8.56
C ALA A 280 9.61 -28.54 9.61
N PRO A 281 9.21 -28.61 10.88
CA PRO A 281 9.81 -27.79 11.91
C PRO A 281 11.30 -28.10 12.01
N ALA A 282 12.14 -27.09 11.73
CA ALA A 282 13.57 -27.16 11.95
C ALA A 282 13.81 -27.28 13.45
N THR A 283 14.28 -28.41 13.91
CA THR A 283 14.97 -28.55 15.17
C THR A 283 16.29 -27.78 15.10
N PRO A 284 16.64 -27.04 16.14
CA PRO A 284 17.91 -26.30 16.13
C PRO A 284 19.07 -27.28 16.44
N ASP A 285 19.84 -27.64 15.43
CA ASP A 285 21.17 -28.16 15.65
C ASP A 285 22.22 -27.13 15.25
N VAL A 286 22.88 -26.66 16.28
CA VAL A 286 23.99 -25.74 16.22
C VAL A 286 25.21 -26.47 15.67
N MET A 287 25.71 -26.07 14.50
CA MET A 287 27.15 -26.17 14.23
C MET A 287 27.62 -25.01 13.35
N MET A 288 28.34 -24.12 13.97
CA MET A 288 29.13 -23.08 13.34
C MET A 288 30.22 -23.72 12.47
N THR A 289 30.15 -23.47 11.17
CA THR A 289 31.38 -23.49 10.34
C THR A 289 31.33 -22.22 9.49
N SER A 290 32.20 -21.30 9.87
CA SER A 290 32.49 -20.09 9.14
C SER A 290 33.19 -20.41 7.82
N THR A 291 32.54 -20.15 6.70
CA THR A 291 33.22 -20.01 5.41
C THR A 291 33.29 -18.53 5.10
N PRO A 292 34.46 -17.98 4.75
CA PRO A 292 34.59 -16.55 4.47
C PRO A 292 33.86 -16.21 3.15
N ALA A 293 33.04 -15.16 3.21
CA ALA A 293 32.44 -14.56 2.04
C ALA A 293 33.53 -13.99 1.10
N PRO A 294 33.31 -14.01 -0.21
CA PRO A 294 34.20 -13.39 -1.16
C PRO A 294 34.25 -11.88 -0.93
N GLN A 295 35.42 -11.34 -0.72
CA GLN A 295 35.72 -9.92 -0.68
C GLN A 295 35.57 -9.37 -2.11
N GLY A 296 34.40 -8.81 -2.41
CA GLY A 296 34.18 -7.97 -3.58
C GLY A 296 34.49 -6.51 -3.21
N ASP A 297 35.21 -5.84 -4.10
CA ASP A 297 35.54 -4.41 -4.04
C ASP A 297 34.19 -3.62 -4.21
N SER A 298 33.49 -3.32 -3.12
CA SER A 298 32.16 -2.67 -3.19
C SER A 298 32.30 -1.19 -2.85
N ARG A 299 32.39 -0.36 -3.89
CA ARG A 299 32.02 1.06 -3.85
C ARG A 299 30.51 1.18 -3.70
N LEU A 300 30.01 2.35 -3.27
CA LEU A 300 28.59 2.62 -3.31
C LEU A 300 28.13 2.54 -4.78
N ASP A 301 27.35 1.51 -5.12
CA ASP A 301 26.86 1.30 -6.49
C ASP A 301 25.67 2.21 -6.81
N VAL A 302 24.97 2.68 -5.76
CA VAL A 302 23.86 3.64 -5.86
C VAL A 302 24.42 5.02 -6.17
N ARG A 303 23.88 5.66 -7.20
CA ARG A 303 24.33 6.99 -7.64
C ARG A 303 23.18 7.97 -7.57
N PRO A 304 23.42 9.22 -7.13
CA PRO A 304 22.41 10.27 -7.17
C PRO A 304 22.05 10.58 -8.63
N THR A 305 20.82 10.93 -8.87
CA THR A 305 20.35 11.43 -10.16
C THR A 305 20.92 12.84 -10.37
N PRO A 306 21.73 13.06 -11.41
CA PRO A 306 22.34 14.38 -11.63
C PRO A 306 21.28 15.44 -11.89
N ASP A 307 21.43 16.61 -11.29
CA ASP A 307 20.74 17.83 -11.74
C ASP A 307 21.35 18.24 -13.09
N ASP A 308 20.54 18.40 -14.11
CA ASP A 308 20.97 18.84 -15.44
C ASP A 308 21.09 20.38 -15.55
N TRP A 309 20.79 21.07 -14.44
CA TRP A 309 20.82 22.52 -14.30
C TRP A 309 19.84 23.26 -15.24
N THR A 310 18.94 22.55 -15.89
CA THR A 310 17.86 23.17 -16.65
C THR A 310 16.87 23.78 -15.66
N ARG A 311 16.59 25.09 -15.84
CA ARG A 311 15.58 25.81 -15.06
C ARG A 311 14.54 26.35 -16.03
N LEU A 312 13.30 26.21 -15.66
CA LEU A 312 12.12 26.55 -16.46
C LEU A 312 11.56 27.91 -16.04
N SER A 313 11.75 28.23 -14.78
CA SER A 313 11.35 29.49 -14.18
C SER A 313 12.52 30.47 -14.07
N ASP A 314 12.26 31.75 -14.29
CA ASP A 314 13.21 32.83 -14.01
C ASP A 314 13.37 33.11 -12.48
N GLN A 315 12.54 32.50 -11.66
CA GLN A 315 12.55 32.62 -10.21
C GLN A 315 13.31 31.47 -9.58
N ALA A 316 14.14 31.76 -8.58
CA ALA A 316 14.81 30.76 -7.77
C ALA A 316 14.23 30.78 -6.35
N PRO A 317 13.68 29.68 -5.83
CA PRO A 317 13.07 29.65 -4.50
C PRO A 317 14.11 29.79 -3.36
N TRP A 318 15.36 29.47 -3.65
CA TRP A 318 16.51 29.58 -2.72
C TRP A 318 17.84 29.76 -3.46
N ASP A 319 18.89 30.12 -2.71
CA ASP A 319 20.26 30.16 -3.22
C ASP A 319 20.94 28.80 -3.04
N GLU A 320 21.12 28.07 -4.12
CA GLU A 320 21.73 26.73 -4.12
C GLU A 320 23.22 26.76 -3.74
N SER A 321 23.90 27.92 -3.93
CA SER A 321 25.31 28.05 -3.59
C SER A 321 25.59 28.04 -2.08
N THR A 322 24.56 28.22 -1.26
CA THR A 322 24.62 28.21 0.21
C THR A 322 24.41 26.82 0.81
N ARG A 323 24.11 25.81 -0.01
CA ARG A 323 23.86 24.45 0.45
C ARG A 323 25.11 23.81 1.04
N PRO A 324 25.05 23.27 2.27
CA PRO A 324 26.15 22.51 2.86
C PRO A 324 26.36 21.19 2.13
N THR A 325 27.60 20.70 2.15
CA THR A 325 27.97 19.42 1.52
C THR A 325 28.46 18.41 2.57
N PHE A 326 28.17 17.12 2.36
CA PHE A 326 28.65 16.07 3.23
C PHE A 326 30.09 15.67 2.86
N PRO A 327 31.02 15.61 3.83
CA PRO A 327 32.39 15.19 3.57
C PRO A 327 32.45 13.67 3.32
N VAL A 328 32.46 13.25 2.05
CA VAL A 328 32.54 11.82 1.68
C VAL A 328 33.95 11.30 1.93
N PRO A 329 34.14 10.24 2.74
CA PRO A 329 35.42 9.61 2.94
C PRO A 329 35.95 8.94 1.65
N THR A 330 37.24 9.07 1.40
CA THR A 330 37.90 8.57 0.16
C THR A 330 38.00 7.05 0.07
N SER A 331 37.74 6.30 1.16
CA SER A 331 37.81 4.85 1.21
C SER A 331 36.79 4.25 2.16
N PHE A 332 35.62 3.91 1.65
CA PHE A 332 34.61 3.16 2.39
C PHE A 332 34.12 1.98 1.55
N HIS A 333 33.85 0.86 2.23
CA HIS A 333 33.26 -0.34 1.62
C HIS A 333 31.86 -0.52 2.22
N TYR A 334 30.86 -0.67 1.38
CA TYR A 334 29.47 -0.80 1.80
C TYR A 334 28.96 -2.22 1.54
N SER A 335 28.36 -2.84 2.53
CA SER A 335 27.62 -4.09 2.34
C SER A 335 26.34 -3.87 1.55
N ALA A 336 25.81 -4.90 0.90
CA ALA A 336 24.53 -4.84 0.20
C ALA A 336 23.40 -4.34 1.12
N GLN A 337 23.42 -4.71 2.40
CA GLN A 337 22.42 -4.26 3.38
C GLN A 337 22.53 -2.75 3.68
N GLN A 338 23.74 -2.19 3.68
CA GLN A 338 23.95 -0.75 3.87
C GLN A 338 23.53 0.07 2.65
N GLN A 339 23.50 -0.53 1.46
CA GLN A 339 23.08 0.13 0.22
C GLN A 339 21.55 0.14 0.03
N ALA A 340 20.80 -0.62 0.81
CA ALA A 340 19.35 -0.74 0.66
C ALA A 340 18.58 0.58 0.94
N ALA A 341 18.96 1.32 1.98
CA ALA A 341 18.32 2.59 2.30
C ALA A 341 18.63 3.70 1.27
N PRO A 342 19.89 3.90 0.82
CA PRO A 342 20.21 4.76 -0.31
C PRO A 342 19.44 4.41 -1.58
N GLN A 343 19.36 3.14 -1.95
CA GLN A 343 18.62 2.71 -3.14
C GLN A 343 17.13 3.02 -3.01
N HIS A 344 16.56 2.80 -1.83
CA HIS A 344 15.16 3.11 -1.58
C HIS A 344 14.84 4.59 -1.75
N LEU A 345 15.72 5.49 -1.31
CA LEU A 345 15.57 6.93 -1.51
C LEU A 345 15.51 7.26 -3.01
N ILE A 346 16.47 6.76 -3.79
CA ILE A 346 16.49 6.96 -5.25
C ILE A 346 15.19 6.45 -5.90
N ASP A 347 14.74 5.25 -5.56
CA ASP A 347 13.53 4.65 -6.15
C ASP A 347 12.28 5.51 -5.90
N VAL A 348 12.15 6.08 -4.69
CA VAL A 348 11.04 7.00 -4.35
C VAL A 348 11.14 8.28 -5.14
N HIS A 349 12.32 8.88 -5.22
CA HIS A 349 12.56 10.12 -5.96
C HIS A 349 12.32 9.96 -7.46
N ASP A 350 12.73 8.84 -8.05
CA ASP A 350 12.48 8.54 -9.47
C ASP A 350 10.97 8.42 -9.77
N ALA A 351 10.20 7.87 -8.84
CA ALA A 351 8.75 7.85 -8.95
C ALA A 351 8.16 9.27 -8.91
N LEU A 352 8.63 10.14 -8.00
CA LEU A 352 8.20 11.55 -7.91
C LEU A 352 8.54 12.32 -9.19
N ARG A 353 9.77 12.16 -9.73
CA ARG A 353 10.19 12.77 -11.00
C ARG A 353 9.32 12.33 -12.18
N SER A 354 9.02 11.03 -12.24
CA SER A 354 8.21 10.46 -13.32
C SER A 354 6.78 11.01 -13.31
N GLU A 355 6.18 11.16 -12.15
CA GLU A 355 4.82 11.70 -12.04
C GLU A 355 4.79 13.22 -12.29
N LEU A 356 5.82 13.96 -11.87
CA LEU A 356 5.97 15.39 -12.18
C LEU A 356 6.07 15.63 -13.70
N ALA A 357 6.90 14.84 -14.39
CA ALA A 357 7.04 14.94 -15.85
C ALA A 357 5.70 14.69 -16.56
N ARG A 358 4.90 13.76 -16.09
CA ARG A 358 3.57 13.49 -16.65
C ARG A 358 2.58 14.62 -16.39
N LEU A 359 2.61 15.18 -15.19
CA LEU A 359 1.78 16.33 -14.84
C LEU A 359 2.07 17.50 -15.79
N ARG A 360 3.34 17.79 -15.99
CA ARG A 360 3.80 18.84 -16.93
C ARG A 360 3.29 18.62 -18.35
N ASP A 361 3.50 17.41 -18.89
CA ASP A 361 3.05 17.05 -20.24
C ASP A 361 1.55 17.31 -20.44
N ILE A 362 0.74 17.04 -19.43
CA ILE A 362 -0.71 17.27 -19.50
C ILE A 362 -1.05 18.76 -19.46
N VAL A 363 -0.42 19.53 -18.58
CA VAL A 363 -0.63 20.98 -18.50
C VAL A 363 -0.21 21.66 -19.81
N GLU A 364 0.92 21.26 -20.37
CA GLU A 364 1.40 21.76 -21.66
C GLU A 364 0.46 21.44 -22.83
N GLN A 365 -0.12 20.22 -22.87
CA GLN A 365 -1.13 19.86 -23.87
C GLN A 365 -2.41 20.69 -23.75
N VAL A 366 -2.79 21.11 -22.55
CA VAL A 366 -3.93 22.02 -22.31
C VAL A 366 -3.57 23.42 -22.77
N ALA A 367 -2.40 23.93 -22.40
CA ALA A 367 -1.92 25.26 -22.77
C ALA A 367 -1.81 25.43 -24.29
N ASP A 368 -1.34 24.41 -25.01
CA ASP A 368 -1.22 24.41 -26.47
C ASP A 368 -2.56 24.23 -27.22
N GLY A 369 -3.66 24.08 -26.50
CA GLY A 369 -4.98 23.79 -27.10
C GLY A 369 -5.07 22.43 -27.82
N ARG A 370 -4.04 21.58 -27.67
CA ARG A 370 -4.02 20.22 -28.23
C ARG A 370 -4.95 19.28 -27.48
N SER A 371 -5.29 19.64 -26.25
CA SER A 371 -6.23 18.89 -25.40
C SER A 371 -7.15 19.86 -24.67
N SER A 372 -8.45 19.59 -24.66
CA SER A 372 -9.35 20.34 -23.78
C SER A 372 -9.12 19.93 -22.33
N VAL A 373 -9.49 20.79 -21.39
CA VAL A 373 -9.46 20.49 -19.94
C VAL A 373 -10.21 19.17 -19.66
N GLY A 374 -11.28 18.89 -20.38
CA GLY A 374 -12.01 17.61 -20.31
C GLY A 374 -11.25 16.40 -20.88
N SER A 375 -10.44 16.59 -21.94
CA SER A 375 -9.62 15.52 -22.53
C SER A 375 -8.35 15.26 -21.71
N ALA A 376 -7.74 16.30 -21.17
CA ALA A 376 -6.65 16.20 -20.20
C ALA A 376 -7.11 15.43 -18.93
N ARG A 377 -8.33 15.72 -18.47
CA ARG A 377 -8.99 14.96 -17.41
C ARG A 377 -9.06 13.45 -17.74
N SER A 378 -9.38 13.09 -18.97
CA SER A 378 -9.45 11.68 -19.40
C SER A 378 -8.06 11.04 -19.56
N ALA A 379 -7.03 11.82 -19.94
CA ALA A 379 -5.65 11.36 -20.02
C ALA A 379 -5.07 11.09 -18.62
N ILE A 380 -5.32 11.98 -17.66
CA ILE A 380 -4.95 11.83 -16.25
C ILE A 380 -5.61 10.59 -15.65
N ASN A 381 -6.85 10.30 -15.99
CA ASN A 381 -7.55 9.10 -15.55
C ASN A 381 -6.90 7.79 -16.04
N ARG A 382 -5.98 7.83 -17.00
CA ARG A 382 -5.21 6.68 -17.51
C ARG A 382 -3.82 6.53 -16.92
N MET A 383 -3.40 7.41 -16.01
CA MET A 383 -2.06 7.38 -15.41
C MET A 383 -1.99 6.44 -14.18
N THR A 384 -0.78 6.03 -13.81
CA THR A 384 -0.51 4.93 -12.87
C THR A 384 -0.87 5.22 -11.40
N LEU A 385 -1.04 6.48 -10.99
CA LEU A 385 -1.60 6.86 -9.68
C LEU A 385 -3.13 6.73 -9.64
N ARG A 386 -3.68 5.88 -10.45
CA ARG A 386 -5.11 5.66 -10.66
C ARG A 386 -5.81 5.19 -9.39
N GLN A 387 -6.66 6.04 -8.87
CA GLN A 387 -7.94 5.63 -8.31
C GLN A 387 -8.98 6.74 -8.57
N ASN A 388 -9.83 6.50 -9.58
CA ASN A 388 -11.13 7.13 -9.84
C ASN A 388 -11.21 8.60 -10.26
N ASN A 389 -11.79 8.84 -11.47
CA ASN A 389 -12.47 10.06 -11.99
C ASN A 389 -11.91 11.41 -11.51
N TRP A 390 -10.61 11.67 -11.72
CA TRP A 390 -9.95 12.87 -11.28
C TRP A 390 -10.07 14.00 -12.30
N THR A 391 -10.43 15.18 -11.82
CA THR A 391 -10.17 16.43 -12.53
C THR A 391 -8.68 16.75 -12.46
N LEU A 392 -8.15 17.58 -13.37
CA LEU A 392 -6.76 18.09 -13.31
C LEU A 392 -6.42 18.58 -11.90
N GLY A 393 -7.32 19.34 -11.25
CA GLY A 393 -7.15 19.82 -9.88
C GLY A 393 -6.95 18.72 -8.85
N ALA A 394 -7.68 17.62 -8.98
CA ALA A 394 -7.56 16.53 -8.01
C ALA A 394 -6.31 15.67 -8.21
N TYR A 395 -5.74 15.60 -9.41
CA TYR A 395 -4.46 14.96 -9.65
C TYR A 395 -3.32 15.76 -9.04
N CYS A 396 -3.32 17.07 -9.25
CA CYS A 396 -2.33 17.94 -8.63
C CYS A 396 -2.45 17.93 -7.09
N GLU A 397 -3.67 17.98 -6.54
CA GLU A 397 -3.88 17.79 -5.09
C GLU A 397 -3.27 16.47 -4.59
N GLN A 398 -3.41 15.38 -5.35
CA GLN A 398 -2.80 14.11 -4.96
C GLN A 398 -1.27 14.14 -5.09
N TYR A 399 -0.73 14.73 -6.15
CA TYR A 399 0.70 14.89 -6.30
C TYR A 399 1.27 15.73 -5.14
N CYS A 400 0.67 16.86 -4.82
CA CYS A 400 1.01 17.68 -3.67
C CYS A 400 0.98 16.87 -2.37
N ARG A 401 -0.05 16.06 -2.17
CA ARG A 401 -0.18 15.20 -0.98
C ARG A 401 0.89 14.10 -0.91
N ILE A 402 1.31 13.54 -2.05
CA ILE A 402 2.37 12.53 -2.10
C ILE A 402 3.72 13.17 -1.74
N VAL A 403 4.03 14.31 -2.33
CA VAL A 403 5.26 15.06 -2.03
C VAL A 403 5.29 15.51 -0.57
N THR A 404 4.20 16.10 -0.08
CA THR A 404 4.07 16.49 1.34
C THR A 404 4.17 15.28 2.28
N GLY A 405 3.58 14.15 1.91
CA GLY A 405 3.66 12.90 2.68
C GLY A 405 5.06 12.33 2.73
N HIS A 406 5.81 12.40 1.65
CA HIS A 406 7.21 12.00 1.55
C HIS A 406 8.08 12.87 2.48
N HIS A 407 8.06 14.18 2.33
CA HIS A 407 8.81 15.11 3.18
C HIS A 407 8.41 14.98 4.67
N THR A 408 7.13 14.79 4.99
CA THR A 408 6.68 14.55 6.38
C THR A 408 7.28 13.28 6.98
N LEU A 409 7.41 12.21 6.19
CA LEU A 409 8.05 10.96 6.64
C LEU A 409 9.54 11.14 6.87
N GLU A 410 10.22 11.91 6.05
CA GLU A 410 11.63 12.23 6.20
C GLU A 410 11.86 13.06 7.46
N ASP A 411 11.11 14.15 7.62
CA ASP A 411 11.19 15.04 8.79
C ASP A 411 10.90 14.31 10.10
N ALA A 412 9.90 13.41 10.12
CA ALA A 412 9.47 12.74 11.33
C ALA A 412 10.28 11.50 11.69
N SER A 413 10.86 10.79 10.70
CA SER A 413 11.47 9.47 10.95
C SER A 413 12.90 9.32 10.44
N MET A 414 13.25 9.90 9.30
CA MET A 414 14.58 9.79 8.70
C MET A 414 15.55 10.82 9.26
N PHE A 415 15.22 12.10 9.19
CA PHE A 415 16.07 13.21 9.59
C PHE A 415 16.51 13.20 11.07
N PRO A 416 15.67 12.82 12.07
CA PRO A 416 16.12 12.69 13.44
C PRO A 416 17.22 11.63 13.66
N ARG A 417 17.29 10.62 12.78
CA ARG A 417 18.36 9.62 12.81
C ARG A 417 19.60 10.13 12.10
N LEU A 418 19.44 10.76 10.95
CA LEU A 418 20.55 11.33 10.17
C LEU A 418 21.28 12.44 10.93
N ARG A 419 20.59 13.25 11.73
CA ARG A 419 21.22 14.26 12.60
C ARG A 419 22.25 13.71 13.59
N ARG A 420 22.20 12.40 13.89
CA ARG A 420 23.17 11.70 14.75
C ARG A 420 24.44 11.27 14.01
N VAL A 421 24.41 11.31 12.68
CA VAL A 421 25.60 11.04 11.85
C VAL A 421 26.46 12.30 11.86
N GLU A 422 27.75 12.15 12.17
CA GLU A 422 28.68 13.27 12.25
C GLU A 422 28.78 14.00 10.89
N GLY A 423 28.53 15.30 10.88
CA GLY A 423 28.55 16.14 9.69
C GLY A 423 27.21 16.23 8.91
N ALA A 424 26.19 15.44 9.23
CA ALA A 424 24.92 15.46 8.51
C ALA A 424 23.92 16.52 9.00
N ALA A 425 24.04 17.01 10.23
CA ALA A 425 23.07 17.93 10.81
C ALA A 425 22.84 19.21 9.99
N PRO A 426 23.86 19.92 9.47
CA PRO A 426 23.64 21.12 8.65
C PRO A 426 22.89 20.84 7.34
N ILE A 427 23.09 19.65 6.77
CA ILE A 427 22.40 19.22 5.55
C ILE A 427 20.93 18.97 5.84
N VAL A 428 20.65 18.24 6.93
CA VAL A 428 19.28 17.97 7.38
C VAL A 428 18.54 19.28 7.70
N ASP A 429 19.20 20.25 8.35
CA ASP A 429 18.60 21.56 8.62
C ASP A 429 18.22 22.26 7.31
N ARG A 430 19.11 22.23 6.32
CA ARG A 430 18.85 22.84 5.01
C ARG A 430 17.73 22.14 4.25
N LEU A 431 17.68 20.81 4.25
CA LEU A 431 16.62 20.06 3.61
C LEU A 431 15.25 20.36 4.24
N GLN A 432 15.17 20.51 5.55
CA GLN A 432 13.92 20.89 6.23
C GLN A 432 13.46 22.33 5.84
N GLU A 433 14.39 23.29 5.71
CA GLU A 433 14.07 24.61 5.19
C GLU A 433 13.51 24.54 3.75
N GLU A 434 14.08 23.68 2.92
CA GLU A 434 13.62 23.47 1.54
C GLU A 434 12.25 22.78 1.50
N HIS A 435 11.95 21.84 2.42
CA HIS A 435 10.62 21.24 2.57
C HIS A 435 9.54 22.28 2.87
N GLU A 436 9.82 23.27 3.74
CA GLU A 436 8.88 24.35 4.02
C GLU A 436 8.59 25.20 2.76
N VAL A 437 9.62 25.53 1.99
CA VAL A 437 9.45 26.28 0.75
C VAL A 437 8.68 25.49 -0.30
N ILE A 438 8.98 24.19 -0.45
CA ILE A 438 8.26 23.32 -1.38
C ILE A 438 6.80 23.18 -0.97
N ALA A 439 6.49 23.06 0.33
CA ALA A 439 5.12 23.01 0.81
C ALA A 439 4.33 24.28 0.44
N ASP A 440 4.93 25.45 0.59
CA ASP A 440 4.33 26.72 0.17
C ASP A 440 4.10 26.79 -1.35
N LEU A 441 5.03 26.29 -2.15
CA LEU A 441 4.88 26.21 -3.61
C LEU A 441 3.78 25.26 -4.04
N LEU A 442 3.63 24.12 -3.36
CA LEU A 442 2.54 23.17 -3.60
C LEU A 442 1.17 23.78 -3.26
N ASP A 443 1.08 24.60 -2.20
CA ASP A 443 -0.12 25.36 -1.88
C ASP A 443 -0.44 26.43 -2.95
N HIS A 444 0.58 27.06 -3.58
CA HIS A 444 0.39 27.96 -4.70
C HIS A 444 -0.10 27.21 -5.94
N LEU A 445 0.43 26.02 -6.20
CA LEU A 445 -0.01 25.16 -7.31
C LEU A 445 -1.49 24.77 -7.16
N ASP A 446 -1.93 24.40 -5.95
CA ASP A 446 -3.33 24.07 -5.68
C ASP A 446 -4.25 25.28 -5.95
N ARG A 447 -3.85 26.48 -5.51
CA ARG A 447 -4.61 27.73 -5.79
C ARG A 447 -4.69 28.06 -7.28
N ALA A 448 -3.60 27.86 -8.03
CA ALA A 448 -3.59 28.10 -9.47
C ALA A 448 -4.53 27.14 -10.21
N LEU A 449 -4.65 25.90 -9.74
CA LEU A 449 -5.60 24.92 -10.25
C LEU A 449 -7.07 25.29 -10.00
N VAL A 450 -7.35 25.86 -8.83
CA VAL A 450 -8.69 26.39 -8.52
C VAL A 450 -9.01 27.56 -9.43
N ALA A 451 -8.02 28.45 -9.69
CA ALA A 451 -8.19 29.58 -10.60
C ALA A 451 -8.45 29.14 -12.05
N LEU A 452 -7.81 28.08 -12.53
CA LEU A 452 -8.05 27.49 -13.85
C LEU A 452 -9.50 27.09 -14.07
N VAL A 453 -10.19 26.62 -13.02
CA VAL A 453 -11.61 26.24 -13.09
C VAL A 453 -12.52 27.46 -13.23
N ALA A 454 -12.08 28.62 -12.72
CA ALA A 454 -12.85 29.87 -12.75
C ALA A 454 -12.66 30.66 -14.06
N ASP A 455 -11.45 30.63 -14.63
CA ASP A 455 -11.08 31.30 -15.89
C ASP A 455 -10.03 30.44 -16.63
N GLU A 456 -10.44 29.82 -17.75
CA GLU A 456 -9.62 28.82 -18.45
C GLU A 456 -8.38 29.44 -19.12
N GLU A 457 -8.46 30.69 -19.61
CA GLU A 457 -7.38 31.32 -20.37
C GLU A 457 -6.31 31.96 -19.44
N ALA A 458 -6.73 32.75 -18.47
CA ALA A 458 -5.82 33.39 -17.50
C ALA A 458 -5.28 32.36 -16.48
N GLY A 459 -6.08 31.34 -16.13
CA GLY A 459 -5.69 30.29 -15.19
C GLY A 459 -4.65 29.34 -15.73
N THR A 460 -4.58 29.14 -17.07
CA THR A 460 -3.62 28.24 -17.70
C THR A 460 -2.20 28.80 -17.61
N GLU A 461 -2.02 30.09 -17.92
CA GLU A 461 -0.71 30.75 -17.86
C GLU A 461 -0.17 30.76 -16.42
N GLN A 462 -1.02 31.14 -15.44
CA GLN A 462 -0.67 31.13 -14.03
C GLN A 462 -0.31 29.74 -13.52
N LEU A 463 -1.05 28.69 -13.94
CA LEU A 463 -0.78 27.30 -13.58
C LEU A 463 0.59 26.86 -14.12
N GLN A 464 0.92 27.21 -15.33
CA GLN A 464 2.19 26.85 -15.97
C GLN A 464 3.38 27.50 -15.27
N GLU A 465 3.31 28.81 -14.96
CA GLU A 465 4.34 29.52 -14.21
C GLU A 465 4.63 28.87 -12.85
N VAL A 466 3.57 28.57 -12.10
CA VAL A 466 3.72 27.94 -10.77
C VAL A 466 4.25 26.52 -10.89
N LEU A 467 3.80 25.75 -11.89
CA LEU A 467 4.26 24.39 -12.13
C LEU A 467 5.74 24.34 -12.53
N ASP A 468 6.20 25.33 -13.32
CA ASP A 468 7.61 25.45 -13.70
C ASP A 468 8.48 25.71 -12.46
N LEU A 469 8.07 26.63 -11.58
CA LEU A 469 8.76 26.91 -10.34
C LEU A 469 8.78 25.71 -9.36
N VAL A 470 7.65 25.00 -9.22
CA VAL A 470 7.57 23.77 -8.42
C VAL A 470 8.48 22.70 -9.00
N THR A 471 8.55 22.60 -10.33
CA THR A 471 9.41 21.64 -11.02
C THR A 471 10.87 21.90 -10.70
N ASP A 472 11.32 23.12 -10.88
CA ASP A 472 12.70 23.52 -10.63
C ASP A 472 13.10 23.33 -9.16
N ALA A 473 12.22 23.74 -8.24
CA ALA A 473 12.43 23.56 -6.82
C ALA A 473 12.58 22.09 -6.43
N LEU A 474 11.62 21.27 -6.84
CA LEU A 474 11.58 19.87 -6.44
C LEU A 474 12.73 19.06 -7.07
N LEU A 475 13.01 19.21 -8.36
CA LEU A 475 14.10 18.48 -9.01
C LEU A 475 15.47 18.84 -8.44
N SER A 476 15.70 20.15 -8.15
CA SER A 476 16.91 20.61 -7.49
C SER A 476 17.05 20.06 -6.06
N HIS A 477 15.95 20.06 -5.30
CA HIS A 477 15.90 19.51 -3.95
C HIS A 477 16.22 18.00 -3.92
N LEU A 478 15.50 17.18 -4.71
CA LEU A 478 15.71 15.74 -4.78
C LEU A 478 17.14 15.38 -5.18
N SER A 479 17.73 16.11 -6.14
CA SER A 479 19.12 15.87 -6.56
C SER A 479 20.13 16.26 -5.48
N TYR A 480 19.86 17.32 -4.72
CA TYR A 480 20.68 17.73 -3.58
C TYR A 480 20.59 16.72 -2.46
N GLU A 481 19.40 16.30 -2.10
CA GLU A 481 19.18 15.32 -1.04
C GLU A 481 19.88 13.99 -1.35
N GLU A 482 19.69 13.45 -2.54
CA GLU A 482 20.38 12.22 -2.97
C GLU A 482 21.90 12.37 -2.89
N ARG A 483 22.44 13.46 -3.41
CA ARG A 483 23.89 13.69 -3.41
C ARG A 483 24.48 13.71 -2.01
N GLU A 484 23.79 14.34 -1.06
CA GLU A 484 24.34 14.57 0.28
C GLU A 484 23.95 13.48 1.30
N LEU A 485 22.83 12.76 1.09
CA LEU A 485 22.32 11.78 2.07
C LEU A 485 22.66 10.33 1.76
N LEU A 486 23.03 9.95 0.52
CA LEU A 486 23.32 8.54 0.21
C LEU A 486 24.37 7.95 1.16
N HIS A 487 25.41 8.70 1.50
CA HIS A 487 26.47 8.24 2.42
C HIS A 487 25.98 8.24 3.89
N PRO A 488 25.39 9.31 4.45
CA PRO A 488 24.81 9.30 5.78
C PRO A 488 23.78 8.17 6.01
N LEU A 489 22.96 7.85 5.02
CA LEU A 489 21.97 6.78 5.09
C LEU A 489 22.60 5.39 5.35
N THR A 490 23.78 5.14 4.80
CA THR A 490 24.50 3.88 5.05
C THR A 490 24.96 3.74 6.50
N GLN A 491 25.10 4.85 7.22
CA GLN A 491 25.60 4.89 8.61
C GLN A 491 24.47 4.98 9.64
N ALA A 492 23.29 5.46 9.25
CA ALA A 492 22.20 5.75 10.17
C ALA A 492 21.45 4.49 10.68
N GLY A 493 21.82 3.29 10.21
CA GLY A 493 21.26 2.03 10.70
C GLY A 493 19.75 1.86 10.40
N PHE A 494 19.31 2.28 9.22
CA PHE A 494 17.97 1.96 8.74
C PHE A 494 17.91 0.46 8.39
N GLN A 495 17.14 -0.30 9.19
CA GLN A 495 16.82 -1.71 9.01
C GLN A 495 15.35 -1.86 8.65
#